data_c56dd2bf8a4ac6cad40998f7b0e7c4fd
#
_entry.id   c56dd2bf8a4ac6cad40998f7b0e7c4fd
#
_cell.length_a   1.000
_cell.length_b   1.000
_cell.length_c   1.000
_cell.angle_alpha   90.00
_cell.angle_beta   90.00
_cell.angle_gamma   90.00
#
_symmetry.space_group_name_H-M   'P 1'
#
loop_
_entity.id
_entity.type
_entity.pdbx_description
1 polymer ?
#
loop_
_entity_poly.entity_id
_entity_poly.type
_entity_poly.pdbx_seq_one_letter_code
_entity_poly.pdbx_strand_id
1 'polypeptide(L)'
;TPPTKLKNPWWSRPFEFFVEMYGLPAYGETDVTGFVAITFTVLFGMMFGDVGQGIVLALFSTFMWKVKHNDLFHLMIPCGISSTIFGLVYGSLFGYEEALDPLYHALGMAGKPVSVMDSITGILMVAVYIGIVLVLAAMALNMYTHARHKEWGEFIFSPNGLVGMVTYLCGVDLASAYMGAVTFMPQVLAVVGMVVGLVLLLFAELLAPMVEGKPWKPAGGMGNYLMQSVFELLETVLSYLSNTISFLRVGAFVIVHASMMMVVFTLAGTPNNIVVVILGNLVVICLEALLSAIQGIRLEFYEMFSRCYKGGGRKFVAFDLKKAKA
;
A
#
# COMPACT_ATOMS: atom_id res chain seq x y z
N THR A 1 -4.80 -29.38 -3.47
CA THR A 1 -3.66 -28.48 -3.72
C THR A 1 -2.53 -28.75 -2.74
N PRO A 2 -1.27 -28.82 -3.17
CA PRO A 2 -0.15 -29.03 -2.28
C PRO A 2 -0.05 -27.93 -1.22
N PRO A 3 0.39 -28.24 0.02
CA PRO A 3 0.59 -27.22 1.04
C PRO A 3 1.74 -26.29 0.67
N THR A 4 1.60 -25.01 1.02
CA THR A 4 2.57 -23.97 0.72
C THR A 4 3.42 -23.65 1.94
N LYS A 5 4.75 -23.60 1.74
CA LYS A 5 5.71 -23.13 2.73
C LYS A 5 6.42 -21.91 2.17
N LEU A 6 6.31 -20.77 2.84
CA LEU A 6 7.00 -19.55 2.47
C LEU A 6 8.46 -19.62 2.91
N LYS A 7 9.36 -19.22 2.00
CA LYS A 7 10.78 -19.10 2.27
C LYS A 7 11.25 -17.72 1.85
N ASN A 8 11.46 -16.86 2.81
CA ASN A 8 11.81 -15.46 2.58
C ASN A 8 13.17 -15.10 3.20
N PRO A 9 13.87 -14.08 2.67
CA PRO A 9 15.05 -13.50 3.30
C PRO A 9 14.74 -13.01 4.71
N TRP A 10 15.79 -12.81 5.51
CA TRP A 10 15.65 -12.37 6.91
C TRP A 10 14.91 -11.02 7.06
N TRP A 11 15.02 -10.12 6.08
CA TRP A 11 14.39 -8.79 6.12
C TRP A 11 12.89 -8.82 5.85
N SER A 12 12.39 -9.77 5.07
CA SER A 12 10.97 -9.88 4.75
C SER A 12 10.24 -10.96 5.55
N ARG A 13 10.98 -11.84 6.25
CA ARG A 13 10.39 -12.94 7.02
C ARG A 13 9.33 -12.51 8.05
N PRO A 14 9.51 -11.42 8.83
CA PRO A 14 8.47 -10.99 9.77
C PRO A 14 7.15 -10.63 9.11
N PHE A 15 7.17 -10.18 7.87
CA PHE A 15 6.00 -9.78 7.11
C PHE A 15 5.18 -10.96 6.57
N GLU A 16 5.69 -12.18 6.68
CA GLU A 16 4.89 -13.39 6.42
C GLU A 16 3.64 -13.44 7.30
N PHE A 17 3.67 -12.80 8.46
CA PHE A 17 2.52 -12.66 9.35
C PHE A 17 1.31 -12.04 8.64
N PHE A 18 1.51 -10.98 7.88
CA PHE A 18 0.43 -10.33 7.12
C PHE A 18 -0.08 -11.20 5.97
N VAL A 19 0.82 -11.89 5.28
CA VAL A 19 0.47 -12.81 4.20
C VAL A 19 -0.33 -13.99 4.75
N GLU A 20 0.06 -14.55 5.88
CA GLU A 20 -0.68 -15.62 6.57
C GLU A 20 -2.05 -15.15 7.06
N MET A 21 -2.18 -13.91 7.52
CA MET A 21 -3.43 -13.33 7.98
C MET A 21 -4.44 -13.13 6.85
N TYR A 22 -3.99 -12.70 5.68
CA TYR A 22 -4.84 -12.56 4.48
C TYR A 22 -5.21 -13.91 3.89
N GLY A 23 -4.25 -14.81 3.80
CA GLY A 23 -4.37 -16.13 3.20
C GLY A 23 -3.07 -16.48 2.46
N LEU A 24 -2.53 -17.66 2.71
CA LEU A 24 -1.31 -18.09 2.04
C LEU A 24 -1.53 -18.17 0.52
N PRO A 25 -0.53 -17.82 -0.30
CA PRO A 25 -0.62 -18.02 -1.73
C PRO A 25 -0.78 -19.50 -2.06
N ALA A 26 -1.59 -19.82 -3.06
CA ALA A 26 -1.72 -21.18 -3.57
C ALA A 26 -0.39 -21.65 -4.18
N TYR A 27 -0.21 -22.95 -4.27
CA TYR A 27 0.99 -23.51 -4.89
C TYR A 27 1.13 -23.01 -6.34
N GLY A 28 2.25 -22.37 -6.64
CA GLY A 28 2.52 -21.75 -7.94
C GLY A 28 2.20 -20.26 -8.03
N GLU A 29 1.49 -19.68 -7.07
CA GLU A 29 1.34 -18.22 -6.99
C GLU A 29 2.65 -17.55 -6.55
N THR A 30 2.85 -16.31 -6.99
CA THR A 30 4.02 -15.51 -6.60
C THR A 30 3.93 -15.12 -5.13
N ASP A 31 5.04 -15.29 -4.42
CA ASP A 31 5.15 -14.83 -3.03
C ASP A 31 5.27 -13.30 -2.99
N VAL A 32 4.30 -12.67 -2.36
CA VAL A 32 4.20 -11.20 -2.25
C VAL A 32 4.82 -10.66 -0.96
N THR A 33 5.43 -11.48 -0.12
CA THR A 33 5.95 -11.07 1.19
C THR A 33 6.99 -9.96 1.07
N GLY A 34 7.90 -10.03 0.08
CA GLY A 34 8.87 -8.97 -0.16
C GLY A 34 8.23 -7.63 -0.56
N PHE A 35 7.22 -7.68 -1.40
CA PHE A 35 6.45 -6.50 -1.79
C PHE A 35 5.72 -5.89 -0.59
N VAL A 36 5.08 -6.70 0.22
CA VAL A 36 4.41 -6.26 1.47
C VAL A 36 5.41 -5.64 2.44
N ALA A 37 6.57 -6.27 2.61
CA ALA A 37 7.61 -5.75 3.50
C ALA A 37 8.00 -4.31 3.14
N ILE A 38 8.27 -4.06 1.87
CA ILE A 38 8.67 -2.75 1.38
C ILE A 38 7.52 -1.76 1.47
N THR A 39 6.36 -2.11 0.94
CA THR A 39 5.21 -1.20 0.83
C THR A 39 4.63 -0.86 2.20
N PHE A 40 4.47 -1.83 3.09
CA PHE A 40 3.97 -1.59 4.44
C PHE A 40 4.92 -0.71 5.25
N THR A 41 6.22 -0.97 5.18
CA THR A 41 7.23 -0.17 5.86
C THR A 41 7.22 1.28 5.40
N VAL A 42 7.16 1.51 4.08
CA VAL A 42 7.08 2.85 3.50
C VAL A 42 5.80 3.57 3.89
N LEU A 43 4.65 2.91 3.75
CA LEU A 43 3.35 3.50 4.09
C LEU A 43 3.24 3.82 5.58
N PHE A 44 3.68 2.92 6.45
CA PHE A 44 3.69 3.17 7.88
C PHE A 44 4.57 4.37 8.25
N GLY A 45 5.77 4.44 7.69
CA GLY A 45 6.68 5.56 7.91
C GLY A 45 6.08 6.89 7.43
N MET A 46 5.41 6.90 6.29
CA MET A 46 4.73 8.09 5.79
C MET A 46 3.60 8.55 6.71
N MET A 47 2.77 7.63 7.19
CA MET A 47 1.65 7.95 8.07
C MET A 47 2.11 8.38 9.46
N PHE A 48 3.18 7.81 9.95
CA PHE A 48 3.73 8.02 11.30
C PHE A 48 5.16 8.58 11.20
N GLY A 49 5.31 9.75 10.58
CA GLY A 49 6.61 10.40 10.35
C GLY A 49 7.01 11.34 11.48
N ASP A 50 7.78 10.85 12.44
CA ASP A 50 8.37 11.63 13.53
C ASP A 50 9.70 10.99 13.95
N VAL A 51 10.77 11.76 13.99
CA VAL A 51 12.11 11.25 14.30
C VAL A 51 12.17 10.65 15.71
N GLY A 52 11.73 11.41 16.71
CA GLY A 52 11.81 10.98 18.10
C GLY A 52 10.86 9.82 18.41
N GLN A 53 9.62 9.93 17.96
CA GLN A 53 8.62 8.88 18.16
C GLN A 53 8.96 7.61 17.37
N GLY A 54 9.53 7.74 16.18
CA GLY A 54 10.00 6.62 15.39
C GLY A 54 11.15 5.86 16.05
N ILE A 55 12.10 6.57 16.63
CA ILE A 55 13.22 5.97 17.39
C ILE A 55 12.67 5.24 18.63
N VAL A 56 11.77 5.84 19.38
CA VAL A 56 11.13 5.23 20.54
C VAL A 56 10.39 3.96 20.14
N LEU A 57 9.63 3.99 19.06
CA LEU A 57 8.90 2.83 18.53
C LEU A 57 9.87 1.70 18.14
N ALA A 58 10.96 2.02 17.44
CA ALA A 58 11.95 1.03 17.04
C ALA A 58 12.65 0.38 18.24
N LEU A 59 13.06 1.16 19.22
CA LEU A 59 13.68 0.66 20.45
C LEU A 59 12.73 -0.19 21.29
N PHE A 60 11.50 0.26 21.47
CA PHE A 60 10.47 -0.48 22.18
C PHE A 60 10.16 -1.81 21.50
N SER A 61 10.02 -1.81 20.18
CA SER A 61 9.76 -3.01 19.40
C SER A 61 10.93 -3.99 19.46
N THR A 62 12.17 -3.51 19.40
CA THR A 62 13.37 -4.34 19.57
C THR A 62 13.39 -4.99 20.96
N PHE A 63 13.13 -4.21 22.01
CA PHE A 63 13.08 -4.72 23.37
C PHE A 63 12.01 -5.80 23.54
N MET A 64 10.80 -5.53 23.11
CA MET A 64 9.68 -6.46 23.22
C MET A 64 9.90 -7.73 22.37
N TRP A 65 10.52 -7.60 21.21
CA TRP A 65 10.86 -8.76 20.39
C TRP A 65 11.88 -9.67 21.08
N LYS A 66 12.90 -9.10 21.73
CA LYS A 66 13.89 -9.87 22.49
C LYS A 66 13.30 -10.55 23.71
N VAL A 67 12.31 -9.94 24.36
CA VAL A 67 11.68 -10.49 25.56
C VAL A 67 10.60 -11.52 25.24
N LYS A 68 9.72 -11.22 24.29
CA LYS A 68 8.55 -12.06 23.97
C LYS A 68 8.67 -12.87 22.67
N HIS A 69 9.65 -12.59 21.84
CA HIS A 69 9.85 -13.25 20.53
C HIS A 69 8.60 -13.26 19.64
N ASN A 70 7.79 -12.20 19.69
CA ASN A 70 6.59 -12.07 18.88
C ASN A 70 6.94 -11.43 17.53
N ASP A 71 6.48 -12.03 16.43
CA ASP A 71 6.74 -11.55 15.07
C ASP A 71 6.16 -10.16 14.81
N LEU A 72 5.07 -9.79 15.50
CA LEU A 72 4.49 -8.44 15.39
C LEU A 72 5.50 -7.36 15.82
N PHE A 73 6.20 -7.56 16.91
CA PHE A 73 7.23 -6.62 17.35
C PHE A 73 8.45 -6.62 16.44
N HIS A 74 8.79 -7.77 15.87
CA HIS A 74 9.88 -7.85 14.90
C HIS A 74 9.59 -7.04 13.64
N LEU A 75 8.39 -7.12 13.09
CA LEU A 75 8.01 -6.32 11.91
C LEU A 75 7.90 -4.83 12.19
N MET A 76 7.61 -4.42 13.43
CA MET A 76 7.54 -3.01 13.80
C MET A 76 8.90 -2.31 13.90
N ILE A 77 9.99 -3.05 13.97
CA ILE A 77 11.35 -2.46 13.98
C ILE A 77 11.66 -1.72 12.67
N PRO A 78 11.51 -2.31 11.48
CA PRO A 78 11.66 -1.58 10.22
C PRO A 78 10.68 -0.41 10.09
N CYS A 79 9.47 -0.57 10.59
CA CYS A 79 8.45 0.48 10.59
C CYS A 79 8.88 1.70 11.41
N GLY A 80 9.47 1.50 12.58
CA GLY A 80 10.02 2.57 13.40
C GLY A 80 11.21 3.28 12.74
N ILE A 81 12.07 2.53 12.06
CA ILE A 81 13.20 3.09 11.30
C ILE A 81 12.67 3.94 10.13
N SER A 82 11.69 3.46 9.39
CA SER A 82 11.04 4.19 8.32
C SER A 82 10.36 5.48 8.83
N SER A 83 9.68 5.40 9.95
CA SER A 83 9.09 6.55 10.64
C SER A 83 10.15 7.61 10.99
N THR A 84 11.32 7.21 11.45
CA THR A 84 12.43 8.10 11.73
C THR A 84 12.91 8.80 10.45
N ILE A 85 13.07 8.08 9.35
CA ILE A 85 13.50 8.62 8.06
C ILE A 85 12.49 9.64 7.53
N PHE A 86 11.20 9.32 7.54
CA PHE A 86 10.15 10.25 7.12
C PHE A 86 10.00 11.43 8.08
N GLY A 87 10.28 11.25 9.35
CA GLY A 87 10.35 12.33 10.32
C GLY A 87 11.43 13.36 9.97
N LEU A 88 12.57 12.93 9.46
CA LEU A 88 13.60 13.83 8.92
C LEU A 88 13.08 14.62 7.71
N VAL A 89 12.26 14.02 6.86
CA VAL A 89 11.64 14.70 5.73
C VAL A 89 10.63 15.75 6.19
N TYR A 90 9.82 15.42 7.19
CA TYR A 90 8.79 16.34 7.71
C TYR A 90 9.33 17.35 8.72
N GLY A 91 10.54 17.14 9.21
CA GLY A 91 11.16 18.02 10.19
C GLY A 91 10.55 17.95 11.59
N SER A 92 9.95 16.84 11.96
CA SER A 92 9.31 16.64 13.27
C SER A 92 10.17 15.81 14.22
N LEU A 93 10.40 16.32 15.43
CA LEU A 93 11.08 15.61 16.52
C LEU A 93 10.21 15.69 17.76
N PHE A 94 9.57 14.59 18.18
CA PHE A 94 8.58 14.55 19.25
C PHE A 94 7.48 15.61 19.12
N GLY A 95 7.12 15.97 17.88
CA GLY A 95 6.16 17.00 17.54
C GLY A 95 6.72 18.41 17.44
N TYR A 96 7.96 18.66 17.85
CA TYR A 96 8.62 19.96 17.66
C TYR A 96 9.06 20.11 16.21
N GLU A 97 8.44 21.05 15.50
CA GLU A 97 8.71 21.24 14.06
C GLU A 97 10.02 21.98 13.79
N GLU A 98 10.52 22.77 14.73
CA GLU A 98 11.72 23.59 14.57
C GLU A 98 12.98 22.95 15.16
N ALA A 99 12.86 21.85 15.90
CA ALA A 99 14.00 21.27 16.61
C ALA A 99 15.10 20.74 15.70
N LEU A 100 14.78 20.40 14.45
CA LEU A 100 15.73 19.89 13.46
C LEU A 100 16.30 20.96 12.52
N ASP A 101 15.86 22.22 12.62
CA ASP A 101 16.36 23.30 11.76
C ASP A 101 17.87 23.48 11.80
N PRO A 102 18.57 23.42 12.97
CA PRO A 102 20.03 23.46 13.00
C PRO A 102 20.69 22.34 12.19
N LEU A 103 20.11 21.15 12.19
CA LEU A 103 20.61 20.01 11.41
C LEU A 103 20.50 20.28 9.90
N TYR A 104 19.37 20.83 9.44
CA TYR A 104 19.18 21.17 8.04
C TYR A 104 20.14 22.26 7.58
N HIS A 105 20.37 23.29 8.37
CA HIS A 105 21.34 24.35 8.09
C HIS A 105 22.78 23.79 8.03
N ALA A 106 23.12 22.87 8.92
CA ALA A 106 24.42 22.20 8.90
C ALA A 106 24.66 21.36 7.65
N LEU A 107 23.57 20.78 7.08
CA LEU A 107 23.61 20.03 5.83
C LEU A 107 23.55 20.91 4.57
N GLY A 108 23.47 22.24 4.72
CA GLY A 108 23.38 23.18 3.61
C GLY A 108 21.96 23.35 3.05
N MET A 109 20.93 22.90 3.76
CA MET A 109 19.54 23.05 3.40
C MET A 109 18.94 24.31 4.04
N ALA A 110 18.06 25.00 3.31
CA ALA A 110 17.41 26.23 3.81
C ALA A 110 16.36 25.97 4.93
N GLY A 111 15.93 24.73 5.09
CA GLY A 111 14.95 24.30 6.07
C GLY A 111 14.48 22.88 5.83
N LYS A 112 13.39 22.48 6.47
CA LYS A 112 12.82 21.14 6.27
C LYS A 112 12.33 20.93 4.82
N PRO A 113 12.54 19.74 4.24
CA PRO A 113 12.16 19.47 2.85
C PRO A 113 10.64 19.61 2.60
N VAL A 114 9.82 19.23 3.57
CA VAL A 114 8.35 19.29 3.48
C VAL A 114 7.76 19.87 4.76
N SER A 115 6.93 20.92 4.61
CA SER A 115 6.13 21.46 5.71
C SER A 115 4.72 20.90 5.62
N VAL A 116 4.31 20.11 6.61
CA VAL A 116 3.01 19.40 6.60
C VAL A 116 1.85 20.39 6.64
N MET A 117 1.88 21.34 7.54
CA MET A 117 0.76 22.28 7.74
C MET A 117 0.63 23.33 6.62
N ASP A 118 1.74 23.69 5.98
CA ASP A 118 1.74 24.68 4.92
C ASP A 118 1.39 24.09 3.54
N SER A 119 1.49 22.77 3.38
CA SER A 119 1.35 22.06 2.11
C SER A 119 0.34 20.91 2.17
N ILE A 120 -0.81 21.13 2.81
CA ILE A 120 -1.84 20.08 3.01
C ILE A 120 -2.27 19.45 1.68
N THR A 121 -2.64 20.30 0.71
CA THR A 121 -3.04 19.83 -0.64
C THR A 121 -1.91 19.09 -1.33
N GLY A 122 -0.68 19.57 -1.24
CA GLY A 122 0.49 18.92 -1.79
C GLY A 122 0.73 17.52 -1.20
N ILE A 123 0.56 17.37 0.11
CA ILE A 123 0.70 16.08 0.80
C ILE A 123 -0.36 15.09 0.34
N LEU A 124 -1.61 15.51 0.22
CA LEU A 124 -2.71 14.68 -0.28
C LEU A 124 -2.45 14.24 -1.72
N MET A 125 -1.97 15.13 -2.58
CA MET A 125 -1.61 14.79 -3.95
C MET A 125 -0.45 13.80 -4.04
N VAL A 126 0.58 13.97 -3.23
CA VAL A 126 1.71 13.02 -3.15
C VAL A 126 1.23 11.64 -2.69
N ALA A 127 0.34 11.59 -1.71
CA ALA A 127 -0.25 10.33 -1.25
C ALA A 127 -1.00 9.60 -2.37
N VAL A 128 -1.79 10.33 -3.17
CA VAL A 128 -2.49 9.76 -4.33
C VAL A 128 -1.49 9.25 -5.38
N TYR A 129 -0.44 10.00 -5.70
CA TYR A 129 0.58 9.56 -6.66
C TYR A 129 1.30 8.29 -6.21
N ILE A 130 1.64 8.20 -4.93
CA ILE A 130 2.23 6.99 -4.36
C ILE A 130 1.25 5.82 -4.45
N GLY A 131 -0.02 6.06 -4.17
CA GLY A 131 -1.08 5.08 -4.34
C GLY A 131 -1.19 4.56 -5.76
N ILE A 132 -1.13 5.45 -6.75
CA ILE A 132 -1.12 5.08 -8.17
C ILE A 132 0.07 4.19 -8.50
N VAL A 133 1.26 4.55 -8.05
CA VAL A 133 2.48 3.74 -8.25
C VAL A 133 2.34 2.35 -7.62
N LEU A 134 1.80 2.26 -6.42
CA LEU A 134 1.60 0.99 -5.72
C LEU A 134 0.55 0.12 -6.41
N VAL A 135 -0.53 0.69 -6.90
CA VAL A 135 -1.54 -0.04 -7.68
C VAL A 135 -0.94 -0.57 -8.98
N LEU A 136 -0.14 0.24 -9.67
CA LEU A 136 0.57 -0.20 -10.88
C LEU A 136 1.57 -1.31 -10.58
N ALA A 137 2.28 -1.23 -9.45
CA ALA A 137 3.20 -2.29 -9.02
C ALA A 137 2.45 -3.60 -8.73
N ALA A 138 1.30 -3.53 -8.08
CA ALA A 138 0.45 -4.70 -7.83
C ALA A 138 -0.08 -5.32 -9.13
N MET A 139 -0.50 -4.50 -10.08
CA MET A 139 -0.89 -4.96 -11.43
C MET A 139 0.28 -5.62 -12.16
N ALA A 140 1.47 -5.05 -12.05
CA ALA A 140 2.68 -5.63 -12.65
C ALA A 140 3.02 -6.99 -12.05
N LEU A 141 2.86 -7.18 -10.74
CA LEU A 141 3.01 -8.48 -10.10
C LEU A 141 1.99 -9.50 -10.60
N ASN A 142 0.75 -9.08 -10.77
CA ASN A 142 -0.28 -9.94 -11.36
C ASN A 142 0.08 -10.37 -12.78
N MET A 143 0.54 -9.43 -13.60
CA MET A 143 1.01 -9.70 -14.95
C MET A 143 2.20 -10.67 -14.96
N TYR A 144 3.15 -10.48 -14.06
CA TYR A 144 4.30 -11.38 -13.92
C TYR A 144 3.86 -12.81 -13.58
N THR A 145 2.92 -12.96 -12.66
CA THR A 145 2.38 -14.27 -12.26
C THR A 145 1.73 -14.97 -13.45
N HIS A 146 0.89 -14.28 -14.23
CA HIS A 146 0.24 -14.86 -15.40
C HIS A 146 1.22 -15.16 -16.53
N ALA A 147 2.23 -14.32 -16.74
CA ALA A 147 3.28 -14.56 -17.73
C ALA A 147 4.12 -15.79 -17.38
N ARG A 148 4.43 -15.99 -16.08
CA ARG A 148 5.17 -17.16 -15.59
C ARG A 148 4.42 -18.46 -15.82
N HIS A 149 3.10 -18.45 -15.72
CA HIS A 149 2.24 -19.61 -16.00
C HIS A 149 1.81 -19.72 -17.46
N LYS A 150 2.32 -18.85 -18.34
CA LYS A 150 1.97 -18.78 -19.78
C LYS A 150 0.48 -18.56 -20.04
N GLU A 151 -0.21 -17.90 -19.14
CA GLU A 151 -1.62 -17.52 -19.26
C GLU A 151 -1.73 -16.16 -19.97
N TRP A 152 -1.45 -16.13 -21.27
CA TRP A 152 -1.36 -14.88 -22.04
C TRP A 152 -2.70 -14.16 -22.16
N GLY A 153 -3.81 -14.87 -22.19
CA GLY A 153 -5.14 -14.26 -22.20
C GLY A 153 -5.41 -13.43 -20.95
N GLU A 154 -5.15 -13.98 -19.78
CA GLU A 154 -5.25 -13.29 -18.50
C GLU A 154 -4.20 -12.19 -18.34
N PHE A 155 -3.00 -12.41 -18.88
CA PHE A 155 -1.95 -11.39 -18.90
C PHE A 155 -2.36 -10.12 -19.63
N ILE A 156 -3.03 -10.25 -20.77
CA ILE A 156 -3.39 -9.11 -21.64
C ILE A 156 -4.74 -8.53 -21.27
N PHE A 157 -5.78 -9.36 -21.18
CA PHE A 157 -7.18 -8.93 -21.11
C PHE A 157 -7.79 -8.89 -19.70
N SER A 158 -7.04 -9.21 -18.66
CA SER A 158 -7.50 -9.07 -17.29
C SER A 158 -7.64 -7.59 -16.89
N PRO A 159 -8.59 -7.22 -16.01
CA PRO A 159 -8.64 -5.89 -15.40
C PRO A 159 -7.36 -5.50 -14.65
N ASN A 160 -6.59 -6.46 -14.19
CA ASN A 160 -5.28 -6.27 -13.56
C ASN A 160 -4.11 -6.64 -14.50
N GLY A 161 -4.39 -6.86 -15.77
CA GLY A 161 -3.42 -7.17 -16.81
C GLY A 161 -2.98 -5.93 -17.59
N LEU A 162 -2.41 -6.17 -18.78
CA LEU A 162 -1.89 -5.11 -19.65
C LEU A 162 -2.95 -4.09 -20.06
N VAL A 163 -4.12 -4.55 -20.52
CA VAL A 163 -5.23 -3.69 -20.93
C VAL A 163 -5.75 -2.88 -19.72
N GLY A 164 -5.91 -3.52 -18.57
CA GLY A 164 -6.33 -2.86 -17.35
C GLY A 164 -5.33 -1.78 -16.89
N MET A 165 -4.03 -2.06 -16.98
CA MET A 165 -2.98 -1.10 -16.65
C MET A 165 -3.00 0.12 -17.58
N VAL A 166 -3.11 -0.09 -18.89
CA VAL A 166 -3.18 1.00 -19.86
C VAL A 166 -4.45 1.84 -19.66
N THR A 167 -5.59 1.20 -19.44
CA THR A 167 -6.86 1.89 -19.13
C THR A 167 -6.76 2.73 -17.86
N TYR A 168 -6.17 2.18 -16.83
CA TYR A 168 -5.95 2.87 -15.55
C TYR A 168 -5.05 4.10 -15.71
N LEU A 169 -3.93 3.96 -16.43
CA LEU A 169 -3.01 5.07 -16.70
C LEU A 169 -3.69 6.18 -17.52
N CYS A 170 -4.44 5.83 -18.54
CA CYS A 170 -5.19 6.79 -19.35
C CYS A 170 -6.24 7.53 -18.49
N GLY A 171 -6.96 6.81 -17.65
CA GLY A 171 -7.94 7.39 -16.72
C GLY A 171 -7.32 8.35 -15.70
N VAL A 172 -6.17 7.98 -15.15
CA VAL A 172 -5.39 8.83 -14.23
C VAL A 172 -4.92 10.11 -14.93
N ASP A 173 -4.40 9.99 -16.14
CA ASP A 173 -3.96 11.15 -16.93
C ASP A 173 -5.11 12.11 -17.25
N LEU A 174 -6.27 11.58 -17.63
CA LEU A 174 -7.47 12.39 -17.88
C LEU A 174 -7.96 13.09 -16.61
N ALA A 175 -7.97 12.40 -15.48
CA ALA A 175 -8.35 12.99 -14.20
C ALA A 175 -7.37 14.08 -13.79
N SER A 176 -6.07 13.87 -13.97
CA SER A 176 -5.04 14.86 -13.70
C SER A 176 -5.19 16.09 -14.59
N ALA A 177 -5.49 15.91 -15.87
CA ALA A 177 -5.74 17.01 -16.81
C ALA A 177 -6.97 17.83 -16.41
N TYR A 178 -8.04 17.14 -16.01
CA TYR A 178 -9.28 17.80 -15.53
C TYR A 178 -9.04 18.64 -14.27
N MET A 179 -8.21 18.16 -13.36
CA MET A 179 -7.85 18.87 -12.13
C MET A 179 -6.76 19.93 -12.33
N GLY A 180 -6.23 20.10 -13.52
CA GLY A 180 -5.14 21.02 -13.80
C GLY A 180 -3.78 20.58 -13.27
N ALA A 181 -3.63 19.30 -12.92
CA ALA A 181 -2.37 18.73 -12.47
C ALA A 181 -1.48 18.33 -13.67
N VAL A 182 -0.28 17.81 -13.37
CA VAL A 182 0.68 17.41 -14.40
C VAL A 182 0.13 16.25 -15.24
N THR A 183 0.18 16.41 -16.56
CA THR A 183 -0.18 15.38 -17.53
C THR A 183 1.09 14.84 -18.20
N PHE A 184 1.13 13.53 -18.45
CA PHE A 184 2.29 12.86 -19.05
C PHE A 184 2.04 12.33 -20.46
N MET A 185 0.81 12.49 -21.00
CA MET A 185 0.50 12.13 -22.38
C MET A 185 -0.49 13.13 -23.01
N PRO A 186 -0.56 13.22 -24.36
CA PRO A 186 -1.56 14.04 -25.03
C PRO A 186 -2.98 13.64 -24.62
N GLN A 187 -3.85 14.62 -24.40
CA GLN A 187 -5.21 14.37 -23.94
C GLN A 187 -6.01 13.51 -24.92
N VAL A 188 -5.82 13.72 -26.23
CA VAL A 188 -6.48 12.93 -27.27
C VAL A 188 -6.05 11.46 -27.18
N LEU A 189 -4.75 11.20 -26.98
CA LEU A 189 -4.23 9.85 -26.82
C LEU A 189 -4.78 9.18 -25.57
N ALA A 190 -4.90 9.90 -24.47
CA ALA A 190 -5.48 9.40 -23.24
C ALA A 190 -6.97 9.02 -23.41
N VAL A 191 -7.75 9.85 -24.07
CA VAL A 191 -9.18 9.56 -24.37
C VAL A 191 -9.31 8.32 -25.25
N VAL A 192 -8.55 8.26 -26.35
CA VAL A 192 -8.58 7.11 -27.26
C VAL A 192 -8.14 5.83 -26.55
N GLY A 193 -7.05 5.88 -25.77
CA GLY A 193 -6.56 4.75 -24.98
C GLY A 193 -7.57 4.25 -23.96
N MET A 194 -8.26 5.16 -23.28
CA MET A 194 -9.30 4.81 -22.32
C MET A 194 -10.51 4.14 -22.99
N VAL A 195 -11.01 4.70 -24.07
CA VAL A 195 -12.14 4.13 -24.84
C VAL A 195 -11.79 2.75 -25.37
N VAL A 196 -10.65 2.60 -26.02
CA VAL A 196 -10.18 1.30 -26.53
C VAL A 196 -9.99 0.29 -25.40
N GLY A 197 -9.39 0.69 -24.29
CA GLY A 197 -9.18 -0.15 -23.12
C GLY A 197 -10.49 -0.62 -22.50
N LEU A 198 -11.48 0.25 -22.36
CA LEU A 198 -12.81 -0.12 -21.85
C LEU A 198 -13.54 -1.09 -22.77
N VAL A 199 -13.46 -0.89 -24.08
CA VAL A 199 -14.04 -1.81 -25.06
C VAL A 199 -13.37 -3.18 -25.00
N LEU A 200 -12.03 -3.23 -24.91
CA LEU A 200 -11.30 -4.48 -24.76
C LEU A 200 -11.62 -5.21 -23.45
N LEU A 201 -11.78 -4.48 -22.35
CA LEU A 201 -12.21 -5.06 -21.07
C LEU A 201 -13.64 -5.60 -21.13
N LEU A 202 -14.53 -4.93 -21.86
CA LEU A 202 -15.90 -5.39 -22.04
C LEU A 202 -15.95 -6.76 -22.74
N PHE A 203 -15.10 -6.98 -23.71
CA PHE A 203 -15.00 -8.24 -24.45
C PHE A 203 -13.86 -9.15 -23.96
N ALA A 204 -13.29 -8.90 -22.80
CA ALA A 204 -12.14 -9.65 -22.28
C ALA A 204 -12.39 -11.15 -22.17
N GLU A 205 -13.57 -11.58 -21.72
CA GLU A 205 -13.91 -12.99 -21.59
C GLU A 205 -14.00 -13.72 -22.92
N LEU A 206 -14.32 -13.01 -24.00
CA LEU A 206 -14.32 -13.57 -25.36
C LEU A 206 -12.92 -13.57 -25.98
N LEU A 207 -12.15 -12.49 -25.74
CA LEU A 207 -10.84 -12.30 -26.38
C LEU A 207 -9.72 -13.11 -25.71
N ALA A 208 -9.78 -13.30 -24.39
CA ALA A 208 -8.77 -14.04 -23.65
C ALA A 208 -8.63 -15.51 -24.13
N PRO A 209 -9.72 -16.29 -24.29
CA PRO A 209 -9.64 -17.64 -24.85
C PRO A 209 -9.15 -17.67 -26.30
N MET A 210 -9.48 -16.65 -27.10
CA MET A 210 -9.02 -16.57 -28.51
C MET A 210 -7.50 -16.43 -28.60
N VAL A 211 -6.88 -15.62 -27.73
CA VAL A 211 -5.43 -15.46 -27.68
C VAL A 211 -4.73 -16.76 -27.29
N GLU A 212 -5.35 -17.54 -26.41
CA GLU A 212 -4.83 -18.85 -25.98
C GLU A 212 -5.16 -20.00 -26.94
N GLY A 213 -5.86 -19.72 -28.03
CA GLY A 213 -6.26 -20.72 -29.02
C GLY A 213 -7.42 -21.62 -28.58
N LYS A 214 -8.15 -21.25 -27.54
CA LYS A 214 -9.33 -21.96 -27.06
C LYS A 214 -10.61 -21.48 -27.75
N PRO A 215 -11.63 -22.34 -27.95
CA PRO A 215 -12.91 -21.90 -28.50
C PRO A 215 -13.60 -20.93 -27.56
N TRP A 216 -14.11 -19.83 -28.13
CA TRP A 216 -14.90 -18.86 -27.39
C TRP A 216 -16.38 -19.11 -27.63
N LYS A 217 -17.13 -19.37 -26.59
CA LYS A 217 -18.59 -19.42 -26.63
C LYS A 217 -19.13 -18.80 -25.36
N PRO A 218 -19.95 -17.73 -25.43
CA PRO A 218 -20.59 -17.18 -24.25
C PRO A 218 -21.61 -18.19 -23.72
N ALA A 219 -21.46 -18.57 -22.46
CA ALA A 219 -22.45 -19.40 -21.77
C ALA A 219 -23.74 -18.59 -21.56
N GLY A 220 -24.88 -19.12 -21.98
CA GLY A 220 -26.17 -18.50 -21.79
C GLY A 220 -26.59 -17.44 -22.80
N GLY A 221 -25.86 -17.27 -23.91
CA GLY A 221 -26.18 -16.36 -24.99
C GLY A 221 -25.51 -14.99 -24.91
N MET A 222 -25.50 -14.28 -26.04
CA MET A 222 -24.81 -13.00 -26.19
C MET A 222 -25.41 -11.88 -25.34
N GLY A 223 -26.74 -11.85 -25.20
CA GLY A 223 -27.44 -10.83 -24.41
C GLY A 223 -27.11 -10.89 -22.91
N ASN A 224 -27.11 -12.09 -22.33
CA ASN A 224 -26.71 -12.29 -20.93
C ASN A 224 -25.24 -12.01 -20.72
N TYR A 225 -24.39 -12.40 -21.65
CA TYR A 225 -22.96 -12.09 -21.64
C TYR A 225 -22.71 -10.58 -21.62
N LEU A 226 -23.33 -9.83 -22.52
CA LEU A 226 -23.17 -8.37 -22.59
C LEU A 226 -23.65 -7.68 -21.31
N MET A 227 -24.78 -8.10 -20.75
CA MET A 227 -25.28 -7.56 -19.51
C MET A 227 -24.32 -7.79 -18.36
N GLN A 228 -23.84 -9.01 -18.18
CA GLN A 228 -22.84 -9.35 -17.16
C GLN A 228 -21.54 -8.58 -17.36
N SER A 229 -21.03 -8.48 -18.58
CA SER A 229 -19.80 -7.77 -18.89
C SER A 229 -19.89 -6.28 -18.62
N VAL A 230 -21.03 -5.64 -18.88
CA VAL A 230 -21.26 -4.23 -18.55
C VAL A 230 -21.19 -4.01 -17.04
N PHE A 231 -21.83 -4.87 -16.23
CA PHE A 231 -21.76 -4.77 -14.78
C PHE A 231 -20.35 -5.01 -14.23
N GLU A 232 -19.62 -5.99 -14.77
CA GLU A 232 -18.23 -6.25 -14.40
C GLU A 232 -17.30 -5.08 -14.76
N LEU A 233 -17.51 -4.46 -15.93
CA LEU A 233 -16.78 -3.28 -16.35
C LEU A 233 -17.04 -2.10 -15.42
N LEU A 234 -18.28 -1.85 -15.05
CA LEU A 234 -18.65 -0.80 -14.12
C LEU A 234 -18.01 -1.03 -12.75
N GLU A 235 -18.07 -2.26 -12.24
CA GLU A 235 -17.40 -2.64 -11.00
C GLU A 235 -15.88 -2.41 -11.06
N THR A 236 -15.23 -2.76 -12.17
CA THR A 236 -13.81 -2.56 -12.38
C THR A 236 -13.44 -1.08 -12.35
N VAL A 237 -14.17 -0.23 -13.04
CA VAL A 237 -13.93 1.22 -13.06
C VAL A 237 -14.13 1.83 -11.67
N LEU A 238 -15.20 1.45 -10.98
CA LEU A 238 -15.45 1.89 -9.61
C LEU A 238 -14.36 1.41 -8.65
N SER A 239 -13.85 0.20 -8.82
CA SER A 239 -12.73 -0.33 -8.05
C SER A 239 -11.45 0.47 -8.27
N TYR A 240 -11.11 0.82 -9.50
CA TYR A 240 -9.95 1.66 -9.81
C TYR A 240 -10.05 3.02 -9.12
N LEU A 241 -11.20 3.67 -9.26
CA LEU A 241 -11.44 4.98 -8.64
C LEU A 241 -11.38 4.90 -7.12
N SER A 242 -12.09 3.95 -6.53
CA SER A 242 -12.16 3.76 -5.08
C SER A 242 -10.78 3.47 -4.48
N ASN A 243 -10.01 2.57 -5.08
CA ASN A 243 -8.69 2.22 -4.58
C ASN A 243 -7.71 3.39 -4.68
N THR A 244 -7.77 4.17 -5.74
CA THR A 244 -6.92 5.35 -5.91
C THR A 244 -7.26 6.42 -4.87
N ILE A 245 -8.55 6.68 -4.65
CA ILE A 245 -9.01 7.64 -3.64
C ILE A 245 -8.68 7.18 -2.22
N SER A 246 -8.70 5.86 -1.96
CA SER A 246 -8.37 5.30 -0.64
C SER A 246 -6.96 5.67 -0.16
N PHE A 247 -6.04 5.93 -1.06
CA PHE A 247 -4.69 6.38 -0.70
C PHE A 247 -4.63 7.81 -0.14
N LEU A 248 -5.68 8.61 -0.29
CA LEU A 248 -5.81 9.89 0.43
C LEU A 248 -5.72 9.72 1.94
N ARG A 249 -6.07 8.55 2.44
CA ARG A 249 -5.98 8.22 3.87
C ARG A 249 -4.55 8.31 4.40
N VAL A 250 -3.56 7.95 3.59
CA VAL A 250 -2.13 8.09 3.94
C VAL A 250 -1.80 9.56 4.20
N GLY A 251 -2.16 10.44 3.27
CA GLY A 251 -1.97 11.89 3.44
C GLY A 251 -2.74 12.47 4.62
N ALA A 252 -3.98 12.00 4.83
CA ALA A 252 -4.79 12.43 5.97
C ALA A 252 -4.12 12.07 7.30
N PHE A 253 -3.53 10.88 7.43
CA PHE A 253 -2.82 10.48 8.65
C PHE A 253 -1.53 11.28 8.90
N VAL A 254 -0.83 11.70 7.86
CA VAL A 254 0.30 12.62 7.98
C VAL A 254 -0.16 13.93 8.64
N ILE A 255 -1.26 14.47 8.15
CA ILE A 255 -1.83 15.73 8.68
C ILE A 255 -2.38 15.55 10.10
N VAL A 256 -3.02 14.42 10.38
CA VAL A 256 -3.54 14.09 11.72
C VAL A 256 -2.41 14.08 12.75
N HIS A 257 -1.26 13.49 12.44
CA HIS A 257 -0.11 13.51 13.33
C HIS A 257 0.31 14.92 13.72
N ALA A 258 0.48 15.80 12.74
CA ALA A 258 0.84 17.20 12.98
C ALA A 258 -0.23 17.91 13.82
N SER A 259 -1.50 17.68 13.54
CA SER A 259 -2.62 18.26 14.27
C SER A 259 -2.71 17.77 15.71
N MET A 260 -2.49 16.48 15.96
CA MET A 260 -2.48 15.91 17.31
C MET A 260 -1.34 16.50 18.15
N MET A 261 -0.16 16.65 17.59
CA MET A 261 0.96 17.27 18.29
C MET A 261 0.71 18.74 18.58
N MET A 262 0.04 19.46 17.67
CA MET A 262 -0.40 20.83 17.94
C MET A 262 -1.35 20.91 19.14
N VAL A 263 -2.29 19.99 19.26
CA VAL A 263 -3.20 19.90 20.42
C VAL A 263 -2.41 19.64 21.71
N VAL A 264 -1.44 18.72 21.70
CA VAL A 264 -0.59 18.43 22.85
C VAL A 264 0.15 19.67 23.33
N PHE A 265 0.75 20.44 22.42
CA PHE A 265 1.46 21.68 22.78
C PHE A 265 0.52 22.78 23.25
N THR A 266 -0.69 22.86 22.70
CA THR A 266 -1.71 23.80 23.18
C THR A 266 -2.12 23.49 24.63
N LEU A 267 -2.29 22.21 24.97
CA LEU A 267 -2.60 21.77 26.33
C LEU A 267 -1.43 21.99 27.30
N ALA A 268 -0.20 21.88 26.81
CA ALA A 268 1.00 22.13 27.63
C ALA A 268 1.15 23.58 28.06
N GLY A 269 0.60 24.53 27.28
CA GLY A 269 0.62 25.97 27.57
C GLY A 269 1.99 26.62 27.32
N THR A 270 2.15 27.85 27.77
CA THR A 270 3.39 28.64 27.62
C THR A 270 3.85 29.12 29.00
N PRO A 271 5.06 28.73 29.50
CA PRO A 271 6.00 27.81 28.91
C PRO A 271 5.49 26.35 28.89
N ASN A 272 5.96 25.56 27.94
CA ASN A 272 5.50 24.18 27.78
C ASN A 272 5.74 23.34 29.06
N ASN A 273 4.69 22.73 29.58
CA ASN A 273 4.79 21.81 30.69
C ASN A 273 5.35 20.48 30.21
N ILE A 274 6.57 20.14 30.64
CA ILE A 274 7.27 18.92 30.21
C ILE A 274 6.45 17.66 30.51
N VAL A 275 5.74 17.60 31.64
CA VAL A 275 4.92 16.44 32.02
C VAL A 275 3.80 16.24 30.99
N VAL A 276 3.11 17.30 30.59
CA VAL A 276 2.05 17.26 29.58
C VAL A 276 2.62 16.85 28.21
N VAL A 277 3.79 17.35 27.81
CA VAL A 277 4.45 16.99 26.55
C VAL A 277 4.83 15.50 26.54
N ILE A 278 5.42 14.99 27.61
CA ILE A 278 5.81 13.57 27.71
C ILE A 278 4.59 12.66 27.66
N LEU A 279 3.56 12.94 28.45
CA LEU A 279 2.33 12.14 28.45
C LEU A 279 1.61 12.22 27.11
N GLY A 280 1.55 13.40 26.50
CA GLY A 280 0.97 13.61 25.18
C GLY A 280 1.69 12.83 24.09
N ASN A 281 3.02 12.86 24.07
CA ASN A 281 3.82 12.05 23.15
C ASN A 281 3.59 10.56 23.35
N LEU A 282 3.52 10.09 24.59
CA LEU A 282 3.26 8.68 24.88
C LEU A 282 1.90 8.23 24.34
N VAL A 283 0.85 9.01 24.59
CA VAL A 283 -0.50 8.74 24.06
C VAL A 283 -0.51 8.74 22.53
N VAL A 284 0.11 9.74 21.92
CA VAL A 284 0.21 9.86 20.46
C VAL A 284 0.95 8.68 19.85
N ILE A 285 2.09 8.27 20.42
CA ILE A 285 2.85 7.11 19.95
C ILE A 285 1.98 5.85 19.97
N CYS A 286 1.35 5.56 21.09
CA CYS A 286 0.51 4.36 21.23
C CYS A 286 -0.67 4.38 20.26
N LEU A 287 -1.40 5.50 20.20
CA LEU A 287 -2.60 5.63 19.39
C LEU A 287 -2.28 5.62 17.89
N GLU A 288 -1.34 6.46 17.47
CA GLU A 288 -1.01 6.58 16.04
C GLU A 288 -0.26 5.37 15.50
N ALA A 289 0.63 4.75 16.26
CA ALA A 289 1.29 3.53 15.82
C ALA A 289 0.26 2.43 15.56
N LEU A 290 -0.72 2.28 16.45
CA LEU A 290 -1.80 1.31 16.26
C LEU A 290 -2.67 1.65 15.06
N LEU A 291 -3.13 2.89 14.94
CA LEU A 291 -3.98 3.32 13.83
C LEU A 291 -3.25 3.25 12.49
N SER A 292 -2.00 3.68 12.43
CA SER A 292 -1.19 3.59 11.21
C SER A 292 -0.95 2.14 10.79
N ALA A 293 -0.70 1.24 11.72
CA ALA A 293 -0.56 -0.19 11.44
C ALA A 293 -1.86 -0.77 10.88
N ILE A 294 -3.00 -0.45 11.49
CA ILE A 294 -4.32 -0.91 11.02
C ILE A 294 -4.61 -0.39 9.61
N GLN A 295 -4.37 0.88 9.36
CA GLN A 295 -4.61 1.48 8.03
C GLN A 295 -3.65 0.94 6.97
N GLY A 296 -2.39 0.72 7.33
CA GLY A 296 -1.41 0.08 6.47
C GLY A 296 -1.82 -1.34 6.07
N ILE A 297 -2.26 -2.15 7.02
CA ILE A 297 -2.79 -3.50 6.77
C ILE A 297 -4.02 -3.43 5.85
N ARG A 298 -4.92 -2.50 6.10
CA ARG A 298 -6.12 -2.33 5.28
C ARG A 298 -5.78 -1.96 3.84
N LEU A 299 -4.84 -1.04 3.63
CA LEU A 299 -4.37 -0.68 2.28
C LEU A 299 -3.73 -1.89 1.58
N GLU A 300 -2.89 -2.67 2.28
CA GLU A 300 -2.29 -3.88 1.70
C GLU A 300 -3.34 -4.90 1.29
N PHE A 301 -4.32 -5.16 2.14
CA PHE A 301 -5.30 -6.23 1.89
C PHE A 301 -6.33 -5.85 0.82
N TYR A 302 -6.83 -4.64 0.82
CA TYR A 302 -7.93 -4.25 -0.05
C TYR A 302 -7.48 -3.64 -1.38
N GLU A 303 -6.41 -2.87 -1.39
CA GLU A 303 -5.96 -2.19 -2.60
C GLU A 303 -4.88 -2.96 -3.36
N MET A 304 -4.01 -3.70 -2.66
CA MET A 304 -2.87 -4.37 -3.30
C MET A 304 -3.07 -5.87 -3.46
N PHE A 305 -3.40 -6.61 -2.41
CA PHE A 305 -3.56 -8.06 -2.51
C PHE A 305 -4.73 -8.47 -3.39
N SER A 306 -5.80 -7.72 -3.39
CA SER A 306 -6.95 -7.98 -4.26
C SER A 306 -6.61 -7.94 -5.76
N ARG A 307 -5.50 -7.28 -6.12
CA ARG A 307 -5.06 -7.15 -7.50
C ARG A 307 -3.99 -8.14 -7.91
N CYS A 308 -3.18 -8.62 -7.00
CA CYS A 308 -2.00 -9.40 -7.34
C CYS A 308 -2.06 -10.87 -6.92
N TYR A 309 -2.95 -11.26 -5.99
CA TYR A 309 -3.06 -12.66 -5.67
C TYR A 309 -4.40 -13.02 -5.00
N LYS A 310 -4.77 -14.29 -5.08
CA LYS A 310 -6.11 -14.76 -4.65
C LYS A 310 -6.13 -15.32 -3.23
N GLY A 311 -5.00 -15.81 -2.72
CA GLY A 311 -4.97 -16.60 -1.49
C GLY A 311 -5.56 -17.99 -1.69
N GLY A 312 -5.78 -18.72 -0.63
CA GLY A 312 -6.36 -20.07 -0.67
C GLY A 312 -5.33 -21.20 -0.57
N GLY A 313 -4.07 -20.88 -0.35
CA GLY A 313 -3.03 -21.86 -0.04
C GLY A 313 -3.24 -22.49 1.35
N ARG A 314 -2.73 -23.70 1.53
CA ARG A 314 -2.73 -24.40 2.81
C ARG A 314 -1.33 -24.34 3.44
N LYS A 315 -1.29 -24.06 4.73
CA LYS A 315 -0.02 -24.05 5.46
C LYS A 315 0.59 -25.44 5.51
N PHE A 316 1.88 -25.52 5.18
CA PHE A 316 2.65 -26.74 5.37
C PHE A 316 2.88 -26.98 6.87
N VAL A 317 2.40 -28.11 7.37
CA VAL A 317 2.67 -28.58 8.73
C VAL A 317 3.51 -29.84 8.62
N ALA A 318 4.76 -29.76 9.09
CA ALA A 318 5.63 -30.95 9.14
C ALA A 318 5.06 -31.94 10.16
N PHE A 319 5.04 -33.22 9.77
CA PHE A 319 4.63 -34.29 10.67
C PHE A 319 5.68 -34.47 11.77
N ASP A 320 5.33 -34.20 13.00
CA ASP A 320 6.20 -34.38 14.16
C ASP A 320 5.80 -35.65 14.91
N LEU A 321 6.62 -36.68 14.80
CA LEU A 321 6.44 -37.96 15.46
C LEU A 321 6.41 -37.84 17.01
N LYS A 322 7.01 -36.81 17.56
CA LYS A 322 7.01 -36.59 19.01
C LYS A 322 5.66 -36.11 19.54
N LYS A 323 4.91 -35.39 18.75
CA LYS A 323 3.55 -34.91 19.10
C LYS A 323 2.47 -36.00 18.88
N ALA A 324 2.73 -36.99 18.08
CA ALA A 324 1.77 -38.07 17.83
C ALA A 324 1.76 -39.13 18.94
N LYS A 325 2.69 -39.09 19.91
CA LYS A 325 2.76 -40.00 21.05
C LYS A 325 2.27 -39.43 22.38
N ALA A 326 1.77 -38.17 22.38
CA ALA A 326 1.12 -37.52 23.50
C ALA A 326 -0.38 -37.39 23.23
#